data_770a176ed6f3d27470e2b934c9ab9a83
#
_entry.id   770a176ed6f3d27470e2b934c9ab9a83
#
_cell.length_a   1.000
_cell.length_b   1.000
_cell.length_c   1.000
_cell.angle_alpha   90.00
_cell.angle_beta   90.00
_cell.angle_gamma   90.00
#
_symmetry.space_group_name_H-M   'P 1'
#
loop_
_entity.id
_entity.type
_entity.pdbx_description
1 polymer ?
#
loop_
_entity_poly.entity_id
_entity_poly.type
_entity_poly.pdbx_seq_one_letter_code
_entity_poly.pdbx_strand_id
1 'polypeptide(L)'
;CLSFSGYMVDCPHLERAGYGGDGNSSTMSLQTMYDVAPTFTNWIQTWGDSMREGGSLAHVGPNPGAGGGGPYWCGFIVQAPWRTYVNYNDPRLIKNYYPKMKEWFSYVDKYTVDGLLKRWPDTQYRDWFLGDWLAPIGVDAGAQSSVDLVNNCFISECLGTMEKIALMLGEKEEAEKFAMRRKNLNELIHQKFYHPGKGIYSTGSQLDM
;
A
#
# COMPACT_ATOMS: atom_id res chain seq x y z
N CYS A 1 0.69 -13.75 -18.75
CA CYS A 1 -0.48 -14.26 -18.03
C CYS A 1 -0.25 -15.55 -17.23
N LEU A 2 0.94 -16.11 -17.16
CA LEU A 2 1.22 -17.35 -16.43
C LEU A 2 2.24 -17.15 -15.30
N SER A 3 2.33 -15.95 -14.77
CA SER A 3 3.21 -15.61 -13.66
C SER A 3 2.63 -15.99 -12.29
N PHE A 4 1.70 -16.98 -12.26
CA PHE A 4 1.07 -17.45 -11.04
C PHE A 4 1.63 -18.79 -10.62
N SER A 5 2.32 -18.81 -9.51
CA SER A 5 2.74 -20.04 -8.82
C SER A 5 2.35 -19.99 -7.34
N GLY A 6 1.08 -19.67 -7.05
CA GLY A 6 0.58 -19.46 -5.69
C GLY A 6 0.55 -17.99 -5.25
N TYR A 7 1.22 -17.12 -5.98
CA TYR A 7 1.17 -15.65 -5.90
C TYR A 7 1.57 -15.06 -7.26
N MET A 8 1.26 -13.81 -7.48
CA MET A 8 1.70 -13.11 -8.68
C MET A 8 3.20 -12.78 -8.55
N VAL A 9 3.95 -13.05 -9.61
CA VAL A 9 5.36 -12.66 -9.69
C VAL A 9 5.55 -11.57 -10.76
N ASP A 10 6.42 -10.62 -10.48
CA ASP A 10 6.75 -9.51 -11.36
C ASP A 10 7.51 -9.98 -12.61
N CYS A 11 8.66 -10.57 -12.41
CA CYS A 11 9.58 -11.05 -13.45
C CYS A 11 9.74 -12.56 -13.41
N PRO A 12 8.96 -13.36 -14.21
CA PRO A 12 9.04 -14.83 -14.18
C PRO A 12 10.42 -15.37 -14.52
N HIS A 13 11.25 -14.56 -15.17
CA HIS A 13 12.60 -14.94 -15.62
C HIS A 13 13.71 -14.50 -14.66
N LEU A 14 13.44 -13.53 -13.80
CA LEU A 14 14.44 -12.92 -12.89
C LEU A 14 14.12 -13.26 -11.43
N GLU A 15 13.59 -12.30 -10.68
CA GLU A 15 13.43 -12.40 -9.24
C GLU A 15 12.36 -13.41 -8.81
N ARG A 16 11.31 -13.55 -9.59
CA ARG A 16 10.13 -14.40 -9.29
C ARG A 16 9.52 -14.07 -7.93
N ALA A 17 9.50 -12.80 -7.59
CA ALA A 17 9.08 -12.30 -6.29
C ALA A 17 7.68 -11.71 -6.35
N GLY A 18 6.90 -11.91 -5.29
CA GLY A 18 5.54 -11.37 -5.16
C GLY A 18 5.56 -9.95 -4.65
N TYR A 19 5.88 -8.98 -5.50
CA TYR A 19 5.90 -7.57 -5.11
C TYR A 19 4.49 -7.02 -4.86
N GLY A 20 4.34 -6.34 -3.71
CA GLY A 20 3.06 -5.73 -3.34
C GLY A 20 2.63 -4.59 -4.25
N GLY A 21 3.59 -3.87 -4.85
CA GLY A 21 3.31 -2.82 -5.84
C GLY A 21 2.65 -3.40 -7.09
N ASP A 22 3.21 -4.47 -7.64
CA ASP A 22 2.63 -5.23 -8.77
C ASP A 22 1.26 -5.79 -8.39
N GLY A 23 1.14 -6.29 -7.16
CA GLY A 23 -0.13 -6.74 -6.61
C GLY A 23 -1.17 -5.63 -6.59
N ASN A 24 -0.84 -4.47 -6.07
CA ASN A 24 -1.75 -3.34 -6.01
C ASN A 24 -2.18 -2.85 -7.40
N SER A 25 -1.26 -2.82 -8.36
CA SER A 25 -1.56 -2.40 -9.73
C SER A 25 -2.43 -3.40 -10.48
N SER A 26 -2.26 -4.70 -10.23
CA SER A 26 -2.85 -5.77 -11.05
C SER A 26 -4.08 -6.44 -10.42
N THR A 27 -4.30 -6.32 -9.11
CA THR A 27 -5.36 -7.05 -8.38
C THR A 27 -6.73 -6.90 -9.04
N MET A 28 -7.13 -5.69 -9.39
CA MET A 28 -8.46 -5.43 -9.95
C MET A 28 -8.65 -6.14 -11.30
N SER A 29 -7.70 -5.99 -12.22
CA SER A 29 -7.78 -6.60 -13.54
C SER A 29 -7.74 -8.13 -13.46
N LEU A 30 -6.85 -8.68 -12.63
CA LEU A 30 -6.73 -10.13 -12.47
C LEU A 30 -7.99 -10.76 -11.88
N GLN A 31 -8.55 -10.17 -10.83
CA GLN A 31 -9.76 -10.69 -10.19
C GLN A 31 -11.02 -10.47 -11.03
N THR A 32 -11.01 -9.51 -11.95
CA THR A 32 -12.12 -9.29 -12.89
C THR A 32 -12.07 -10.28 -14.06
N MET A 33 -10.85 -10.64 -14.51
CA MET A 33 -10.66 -11.48 -15.70
C MET A 33 -10.61 -12.97 -15.39
N TYR A 34 -10.23 -13.35 -14.18
CA TYR A 34 -9.98 -14.74 -13.79
C TYR A 34 -10.53 -15.03 -12.39
N ASP A 35 -10.95 -16.28 -12.16
CA ASP A 35 -11.22 -16.77 -10.81
C ASP A 35 -9.91 -17.10 -10.10
N VAL A 36 -9.38 -16.13 -9.41
CA VAL A 36 -8.10 -16.20 -8.70
C VAL A 36 -8.25 -16.02 -7.19
N ALA A 37 -9.47 -16.18 -6.67
CA ALA A 37 -9.74 -16.04 -5.23
C ALA A 37 -8.82 -16.94 -4.37
N PRO A 38 -8.58 -18.23 -4.70
CA PRO A 38 -7.66 -19.06 -3.93
C PRO A 38 -6.22 -18.53 -3.94
N THR A 39 -5.75 -18.04 -5.09
CA THR A 39 -4.39 -17.48 -5.23
C THR A 39 -4.23 -16.24 -4.36
N PHE A 40 -5.19 -15.31 -4.41
CA PHE A 40 -5.13 -14.11 -3.57
C PHE A 40 -5.29 -14.43 -2.08
N THR A 41 -6.11 -15.41 -1.73
CA THR A 41 -6.23 -15.90 -0.34
C THR A 41 -4.88 -16.38 0.19
N ASN A 42 -4.21 -17.24 -0.55
CA ASN A 42 -2.88 -17.74 -0.20
C ASN A 42 -1.83 -16.62 -0.14
N TRP A 43 -1.86 -15.72 -1.10
CA TRP A 43 -0.89 -14.63 -1.18
C TRP A 43 -1.05 -13.62 -0.02
N ILE A 44 -2.29 -13.24 0.30
CA ILE A 44 -2.60 -12.36 1.44
C ILE A 44 -2.19 -13.03 2.76
N GLN A 45 -2.42 -14.35 2.89
CA GLN A 45 -1.94 -15.11 4.04
C GLN A 45 -0.42 -15.01 4.18
N THR A 46 0.29 -15.26 3.09
CA THR A 46 1.76 -15.17 3.05
C THR A 46 2.26 -13.78 3.47
N TRP A 47 1.57 -12.71 3.04
CA TRP A 47 1.86 -11.35 3.49
C TRP A 47 1.66 -11.18 4.99
N GLY A 48 0.53 -11.65 5.51
CA GLY A 48 0.24 -11.61 6.93
C GLY A 48 1.27 -12.37 7.77
N ASP A 49 1.73 -13.52 7.29
CA ASP A 49 2.71 -14.36 7.98
C ASP A 49 4.12 -13.76 7.93
N SER A 50 4.42 -12.95 6.93
CA SER A 50 5.72 -12.26 6.79
C SER A 50 5.80 -10.95 7.57
N MET A 51 4.73 -10.52 8.23
CA MET A 51 4.75 -9.33 9.08
C MET A 51 5.68 -9.54 10.28
N ARG A 52 6.55 -8.57 10.49
CA ARG A 52 7.52 -8.59 11.59
C ARG A 52 6.91 -7.96 12.84
N GLU A 53 7.56 -8.23 13.97
CA GLU A 53 7.23 -7.58 15.22
C GLU A 53 7.21 -6.05 15.06
N GLY A 54 6.14 -5.44 15.55
CA GLY A 54 5.91 -3.99 15.43
C GLY A 54 5.30 -3.54 14.11
N GLY A 55 4.82 -4.48 13.27
CA GLY A 55 3.95 -4.21 12.12
C GLY A 55 4.67 -3.87 10.82
N SER A 56 6.01 -3.96 10.75
CA SER A 56 6.70 -3.71 9.49
C SER A 56 6.51 -4.85 8.50
N LEU A 57 6.44 -4.50 7.22
CA LEU A 57 6.33 -5.43 6.10
C LEU A 57 7.44 -5.15 5.09
N ALA A 58 7.97 -6.22 4.49
CA ALA A 58 8.75 -6.10 3.28
C ALA A 58 7.85 -5.63 2.11
N HIS A 59 8.45 -5.28 0.98
CA HIS A 59 7.68 -4.99 -0.22
C HIS A 59 7.36 -6.23 -1.06
N VAL A 60 7.77 -7.38 -0.58
CA VAL A 60 7.62 -8.70 -1.20
C VAL A 60 7.02 -9.68 -0.20
N GLY A 61 6.07 -10.46 -0.64
CA GLY A 61 5.53 -11.58 0.12
C GLY A 61 5.26 -12.81 -0.75
N PRO A 62 5.88 -13.97 -0.50
CA PRO A 62 6.84 -14.25 0.57
C PRO A 62 8.15 -13.48 0.40
N ASN A 63 8.89 -13.29 1.49
CA ASN A 63 10.11 -12.50 1.48
C ASN A 63 11.37 -13.38 1.30
N PRO A 64 11.96 -13.43 0.10
CA PRO A 64 13.19 -14.17 -0.16
C PRO A 64 14.46 -13.36 0.16
N GLY A 65 14.38 -12.33 1.01
CA GLY A 65 15.48 -11.42 1.30
C GLY A 65 15.51 -10.16 0.42
N ALA A 66 14.49 -9.93 -0.39
CA ALA A 66 14.32 -8.67 -1.12
C ALA A 66 13.67 -7.61 -0.22
N GLY A 67 14.06 -6.37 -0.38
CA GLY A 67 13.67 -5.32 0.55
C GLY A 67 13.03 -4.08 -0.07
N GLY A 68 12.63 -3.13 0.77
CA GLY A 68 12.24 -1.78 0.41
C GLY A 68 10.91 -1.61 -0.34
N GLY A 69 10.63 -0.41 -0.78
CA GLY A 69 9.50 -0.07 -1.64
C GLY A 69 8.59 1.01 -1.09
N GLY A 70 8.33 1.02 0.19
CA GLY A 70 7.45 2.00 0.84
C GLY A 70 5.98 1.60 0.88
N PRO A 71 5.08 2.55 1.21
CA PRO A 71 3.67 2.29 1.47
C PRO A 71 2.93 1.60 0.35
N TYR A 72 3.17 1.96 -0.89
CA TYR A 72 2.47 1.38 -2.04
C TYR A 72 2.67 -0.14 -2.15
N TRP A 73 3.84 -0.64 -1.76
CA TRP A 73 4.11 -2.08 -1.69
C TRP A 73 3.53 -2.70 -0.43
N CYS A 74 3.87 -2.16 0.73
CA CYS A 74 3.48 -2.73 2.02
C CYS A 74 1.97 -2.66 2.28
N GLY A 75 1.29 -1.63 1.79
CA GLY A 75 -0.15 -1.46 1.92
C GLY A 75 -0.98 -2.45 1.11
N PHE A 76 -0.35 -3.36 0.36
CA PHE A 76 -1.01 -4.53 -0.22
C PHE A 76 -1.81 -5.31 0.84
N ILE A 77 -1.31 -5.38 2.09
CA ILE A 77 -2.01 -6.02 3.21
C ILE A 77 -3.39 -5.39 3.50
N VAL A 78 -3.61 -4.13 3.13
CA VAL A 78 -4.89 -3.42 3.28
C VAL A 78 -5.72 -3.53 2.02
N GLN A 79 -5.13 -3.24 0.86
CA GLN A 79 -5.86 -3.12 -0.40
C GLN A 79 -6.32 -4.46 -0.96
N ALA A 80 -5.46 -5.48 -0.90
CA ALA A 80 -5.77 -6.77 -1.52
C ALA A 80 -6.96 -7.49 -0.84
N PRO A 81 -7.06 -7.59 0.51
CA PRO A 81 -8.22 -8.18 1.15
C PRO A 81 -9.53 -7.45 0.82
N TRP A 82 -9.50 -6.11 0.78
CA TRP A 82 -10.67 -5.33 0.43
C TRP A 82 -11.12 -5.57 -1.01
N ARG A 83 -10.20 -5.51 -1.96
CA ARG A 83 -10.49 -5.76 -3.39
C ARG A 83 -10.99 -7.18 -3.61
N THR A 84 -10.42 -8.17 -2.92
CA THR A 84 -10.87 -9.56 -2.96
C THR A 84 -12.30 -9.70 -2.42
N TYR A 85 -12.61 -9.03 -1.31
CA TYR A 85 -13.98 -8.98 -0.80
C TYR A 85 -14.97 -8.35 -1.79
N VAL A 86 -14.60 -7.23 -2.39
CA VAL A 86 -15.48 -6.55 -3.38
C VAL A 86 -15.78 -7.45 -4.57
N ASN A 87 -14.82 -8.24 -5.03
CA ASN A 87 -14.99 -9.11 -6.20
C ASN A 87 -15.72 -10.44 -5.87
N TYR A 88 -15.45 -11.03 -4.70
CA TYR A 88 -15.93 -12.37 -4.37
C TYR A 88 -16.93 -12.41 -3.22
N ASN A 89 -17.22 -11.28 -2.57
CA ASN A 89 -18.12 -11.15 -1.43
C ASN A 89 -17.79 -12.10 -0.26
N ASP A 90 -16.51 -12.44 -0.09
CA ASP A 90 -16.02 -13.29 1.00
C ASP A 90 -15.33 -12.44 2.08
N PRO A 91 -15.92 -12.27 3.26
CA PRO A 91 -15.39 -11.41 4.32
C PRO A 91 -14.27 -12.07 5.15
N ARG A 92 -13.93 -13.34 4.90
CA ARG A 92 -13.00 -14.10 5.75
C ARG A 92 -11.61 -13.47 5.78
N LEU A 93 -11.09 -13.04 4.62
CA LEU A 93 -9.79 -12.37 4.56
C LEU A 93 -9.77 -11.07 5.36
N ILE A 94 -10.81 -10.25 5.21
CA ILE A 94 -10.91 -9.01 5.99
C ILE A 94 -10.93 -9.32 7.49
N LYS A 95 -11.80 -10.21 7.93
CA LYS A 95 -11.92 -10.56 9.35
C LYS A 95 -10.61 -11.08 9.93
N ASN A 96 -9.91 -11.94 9.20
CA ASN A 96 -8.67 -12.56 9.65
C ASN A 96 -7.49 -11.58 9.70
N TYR A 97 -7.44 -10.62 8.75
CA TYR A 97 -6.28 -9.73 8.60
C TYR A 97 -6.50 -8.29 9.10
N TYR A 98 -7.71 -7.93 9.53
CA TYR A 98 -7.98 -6.61 10.09
C TYR A 98 -7.04 -6.24 11.27
N PRO A 99 -6.75 -7.13 12.23
CA PRO A 99 -5.76 -6.84 13.27
C PRO A 99 -4.37 -6.52 12.70
N LYS A 100 -3.91 -7.26 11.69
CA LYS A 100 -2.61 -7.03 11.04
C LYS A 100 -2.59 -5.73 10.22
N MET A 101 -3.70 -5.35 9.59
CA MET A 101 -3.83 -4.06 8.94
C MET A 101 -3.64 -2.91 9.94
N LYS A 102 -4.26 -3.01 11.13
CA LYS A 102 -4.10 -2.03 12.21
C LYS A 102 -2.66 -2.02 12.74
N GLU A 103 -2.04 -3.17 12.87
CA GLU A 103 -0.64 -3.28 13.29
C GLU A 103 0.31 -2.60 12.27
N TRP A 104 0.06 -2.78 10.96
CA TRP A 104 0.79 -2.05 9.94
C TRP A 104 0.59 -0.54 10.05
N PHE A 105 -0.62 -0.06 10.31
CA PHE A 105 -0.85 1.38 10.55
C PHE A 105 -0.12 1.89 11.79
N SER A 106 0.00 1.08 12.84
CA SER A 106 0.82 1.43 14.01
C SER A 106 2.31 1.56 13.65
N TYR A 107 2.79 0.81 12.67
CA TYR A 107 4.13 0.99 12.11
C TYR A 107 4.23 2.30 11.31
N VAL A 108 3.26 2.60 10.44
CA VAL A 108 3.17 3.87 9.70
C VAL A 108 3.21 5.07 10.65
N ASP A 109 2.51 4.97 11.79
CA ASP A 109 2.41 6.04 12.78
C ASP A 109 3.75 6.39 13.43
N LYS A 110 4.66 5.43 13.59
CA LYS A 110 6.01 5.68 14.12
C LYS A 110 6.81 6.66 13.25
N TYR A 111 6.50 6.73 11.97
CA TYR A 111 7.20 7.57 10.99
C TYR A 111 6.32 8.72 10.46
N THR A 112 5.17 8.96 11.10
CA THR A 112 4.30 10.08 10.79
C THR A 112 4.70 11.26 11.68
N VAL A 113 5.09 12.37 11.07
CA VAL A 113 5.49 13.61 11.75
C VAL A 113 4.60 14.74 11.26
N ASP A 114 4.00 15.48 12.20
CA ASP A 114 3.05 16.54 11.90
C ASP A 114 1.91 16.10 10.96
N GLY A 115 1.45 14.85 11.13
CA GLY A 115 0.37 14.25 10.36
C GLY A 115 0.74 13.76 8.97
N LEU A 116 1.99 13.92 8.51
CA LEU A 116 2.49 13.43 7.23
C LEU A 116 3.48 12.28 7.43
N LEU A 117 3.29 11.20 6.68
CA LEU A 117 4.25 10.12 6.65
C LEU A 117 5.59 10.63 6.08
N LYS A 118 6.65 10.31 6.79
CA LYS A 118 8.04 10.49 6.38
C LYS A 118 8.67 9.16 5.98
N ARG A 119 9.83 9.24 5.36
CA ARG A 119 10.62 8.05 5.03
C ARG A 119 10.88 7.23 6.29
N TRP A 120 10.56 5.93 6.24
CA TRP A 120 11.00 5.00 7.27
C TRP A 120 12.29 4.32 6.81
N PRO A 121 13.25 4.11 7.72
CA PRO A 121 14.43 3.32 7.42
C PRO A 121 14.05 1.84 7.37
N ASP A 122 14.57 1.14 6.38
CA ASP A 122 14.57 -0.32 6.37
C ASP A 122 15.95 -0.83 5.97
N THR A 123 16.85 -0.86 6.93
CA THR A 123 18.24 -1.28 6.73
C THR A 123 18.36 -2.72 6.24
N GLN A 124 17.38 -3.57 6.56
CA GLN A 124 17.35 -4.97 6.12
C GLN A 124 17.08 -5.09 4.62
N TYR A 125 16.37 -4.11 4.02
CA TYR A 125 15.92 -4.13 2.65
C TYR A 125 16.48 -2.96 1.82
N ARG A 126 17.71 -2.56 2.08
CA ARG A 126 18.40 -1.49 1.36
C ARG A 126 17.75 -0.10 1.47
N ASP A 127 16.89 0.08 2.46
CA ASP A 127 16.27 1.38 2.74
C ASP A 127 15.52 2.00 1.54
N TRP A 128 14.87 1.16 0.74
CA TRP A 128 14.06 1.61 -0.37
C TRP A 128 12.73 2.17 0.11
N PHE A 129 12.50 3.44 -0.16
CA PHE A 129 11.25 4.13 0.11
C PHE A 129 10.88 4.92 -1.14
N LEU A 130 10.16 4.27 -2.04
CA LEU A 130 9.82 4.78 -3.36
C LEU A 130 8.43 5.42 -3.37
N GLY A 131 8.23 6.42 -4.20
CA GLY A 131 6.91 6.93 -4.55
C GLY A 131 6.31 6.12 -5.69
N ASP A 132 6.99 6.10 -6.82
CA ASP A 132 6.66 5.31 -7.99
C ASP A 132 7.85 4.40 -8.35
N TRP A 133 7.57 3.27 -8.98
CA TRP A 133 8.62 2.36 -9.43
C TRP A 133 9.41 2.96 -10.59
N LEU A 134 8.72 3.53 -11.56
CA LEU A 134 9.34 4.02 -12.78
C LEU A 134 8.86 5.45 -13.10
N ALA A 135 9.34 6.41 -12.33
CA ALA A 135 9.11 7.81 -12.65
C ALA A 135 9.67 8.16 -14.06
N PRO A 136 9.10 9.13 -14.77
CA PRO A 136 9.55 9.49 -16.13
C PRO A 136 11.04 9.79 -16.28
N ILE A 137 11.70 10.17 -15.17
CA ILE A 137 13.13 10.48 -15.11
C ILE A 137 13.99 9.39 -14.44
N GLY A 138 13.42 8.21 -14.19
CA GLY A 138 14.12 7.06 -13.62
C GLY A 138 13.62 6.65 -12.24
N VAL A 139 14.01 5.46 -11.78
CA VAL A 139 13.50 4.80 -10.56
C VAL A 139 13.69 5.65 -9.30
N ASP A 140 14.87 6.22 -9.11
CA ASP A 140 15.20 7.03 -7.92
C ASP A 140 15.20 8.53 -8.23
N ALA A 141 14.72 8.91 -9.39
CA ALA A 141 14.88 10.26 -9.91
C ALA A 141 13.69 11.17 -9.62
N GLY A 142 12.68 10.69 -8.91
CA GLY A 142 11.63 11.55 -8.39
C GLY A 142 12.19 12.54 -7.38
N ALA A 143 11.79 13.81 -7.46
CA ALA A 143 12.08 14.74 -6.39
C ALA A 143 11.52 14.18 -5.07
N GLN A 144 12.22 14.37 -3.94
CA GLN A 144 11.76 13.86 -2.64
C GLN A 144 10.34 14.33 -2.30
N SER A 145 9.94 15.52 -2.75
CA SER A 145 8.58 16.03 -2.60
C SER A 145 7.53 15.20 -3.35
N SER A 146 7.85 14.67 -4.53
CA SER A 146 6.95 13.77 -5.28
C SER A 146 6.84 12.42 -4.58
N VAL A 147 7.93 11.86 -4.08
CA VAL A 147 7.93 10.63 -3.29
C VAL A 147 7.06 10.79 -2.04
N ASP A 148 7.22 11.89 -1.31
CA ASP A 148 6.43 12.19 -0.12
C ASP A 148 4.94 12.37 -0.47
N LEU A 149 4.63 13.07 -1.56
CA LEU A 149 3.25 13.26 -2.05
C LEU A 149 2.58 11.93 -2.35
N VAL A 150 3.18 11.11 -3.23
CA VAL A 150 2.61 9.82 -3.67
C VAL A 150 2.36 8.89 -2.49
N ASN A 151 3.33 8.77 -1.57
CA ASN A 151 3.18 7.91 -0.41
C ASN A 151 2.08 8.39 0.55
N ASN A 152 1.95 9.69 0.78
CA ASN A 152 0.88 10.22 1.61
C ASN A 152 -0.50 10.09 0.95
N CYS A 153 -0.60 10.25 -0.36
CA CYS A 153 -1.82 9.98 -1.12
C CYS A 153 -2.24 8.50 -1.00
N PHE A 154 -1.27 7.59 -1.09
CA PHE A 154 -1.57 6.16 -0.94
C PHE A 154 -1.99 5.81 0.51
N ILE A 155 -1.39 6.40 1.53
CA ILE A 155 -1.86 6.26 2.92
C ILE A 155 -3.29 6.78 3.06
N SER A 156 -3.64 7.89 2.42
CA SER A 156 -5.02 8.39 2.40
C SER A 156 -5.99 7.40 1.75
N GLU A 157 -5.59 6.75 0.65
CA GLU A 157 -6.37 5.67 0.03
C GLU A 157 -6.56 4.50 1.00
N CYS A 158 -5.48 4.04 1.65
CA CYS A 158 -5.55 2.98 2.64
C CYS A 158 -6.45 3.33 3.82
N LEU A 159 -6.43 4.56 4.32
CA LEU A 159 -7.33 5.02 5.38
C LEU A 159 -8.80 4.95 4.95
N GLY A 160 -9.11 5.35 3.70
CA GLY A 160 -10.46 5.20 3.16
C GLY A 160 -10.89 3.74 2.98
N THR A 161 -9.95 2.84 2.73
CA THR A 161 -10.21 1.40 2.71
C THR A 161 -10.46 0.87 4.12
N MET A 162 -9.67 1.27 5.10
CA MET A 162 -9.86 0.89 6.52
C MET A 162 -11.20 1.39 7.09
N GLU A 163 -11.62 2.60 6.72
CA GLU A 163 -12.96 3.13 7.05
C GLU A 163 -14.05 2.17 6.56
N LYS A 164 -14.02 1.77 5.28
CA LYS A 164 -15.00 0.85 4.70
C LYS A 164 -14.97 -0.53 5.37
N ILE A 165 -13.78 -1.05 5.65
CA ILE A 165 -13.58 -2.31 6.35
C ILE A 165 -14.17 -2.25 7.76
N ALA A 166 -13.88 -1.19 8.51
CA ALA A 166 -14.39 -1.01 9.86
C ALA A 166 -15.93 -0.93 9.88
N LEU A 167 -16.54 -0.19 8.94
CA LEU A 167 -18.01 -0.15 8.78
C LEU A 167 -18.59 -1.52 8.49
N MET A 168 -17.97 -2.29 7.58
CA MET A 168 -18.40 -3.65 7.25
C MET A 168 -18.31 -4.60 8.45
N LEU A 169 -17.33 -4.42 9.32
CA LEU A 169 -17.17 -5.21 10.56
C LEU A 169 -18.05 -4.73 11.72
N GLY A 170 -18.75 -3.60 11.57
CA GLY A 170 -19.57 -2.99 12.63
C GLY A 170 -18.78 -2.12 13.62
N GLU A 171 -17.51 -1.89 13.37
CA GLU A 171 -16.58 -1.09 14.19
C GLU A 171 -16.74 0.41 13.91
N LYS A 172 -17.89 0.99 14.26
CA LYS A 172 -18.25 2.37 13.87
C LYS A 172 -17.29 3.41 14.40
N GLU A 173 -16.85 3.31 15.65
CA GLU A 173 -15.90 4.25 16.24
C GLU A 173 -14.53 4.23 15.54
N GLU A 174 -14.07 3.05 15.15
CA GLU A 174 -12.84 2.90 14.36
C GLU A 174 -13.00 3.51 12.97
N ALA A 175 -14.15 3.30 12.33
CA ALA A 175 -14.44 3.90 11.02
C ALA A 175 -14.40 5.43 11.09
N GLU A 176 -15.00 6.04 12.10
CA GLU A 176 -14.96 7.50 12.30
C GLU A 176 -13.54 8.01 12.52
N LYS A 177 -12.70 7.28 13.27
CA LYS A 177 -11.28 7.62 13.44
C LYS A 177 -10.51 7.59 12.12
N PHE A 178 -10.72 6.55 11.29
CA PHE A 178 -10.10 6.47 9.98
C PHE A 178 -10.57 7.58 9.03
N ALA A 179 -11.87 7.87 9.01
CA ALA A 179 -12.44 8.95 8.21
C ALA A 179 -11.86 10.32 8.60
N MET A 180 -11.82 10.61 9.91
CA MET A 180 -11.25 11.86 10.41
C MET A 180 -9.76 11.99 10.09
N ARG A 181 -8.99 10.92 10.30
CA ARG A 181 -7.56 10.89 9.98
C ARG A 181 -7.32 11.12 8.49
N ARG A 182 -8.12 10.47 7.62
CA ARG A 182 -8.07 10.67 6.17
C ARG A 182 -8.34 12.11 5.78
N LYS A 183 -9.39 12.72 6.35
CA LYS A 183 -9.73 14.13 6.09
C LYS A 183 -8.57 15.04 6.44
N ASN A 184 -8.03 14.92 7.65
CA ASN A 184 -6.91 15.73 8.11
C ASN A 184 -5.65 15.53 7.24
N LEU A 185 -5.36 14.29 6.87
CA LEU A 185 -4.24 13.99 5.98
C LEU A 185 -4.40 14.65 4.60
N ASN A 186 -5.60 14.61 4.01
CA ASN A 186 -5.87 15.26 2.72
C ASN A 186 -5.68 16.77 2.77
N GLU A 187 -6.11 17.41 3.86
CA GLU A 187 -5.89 18.85 4.10
C GLU A 187 -4.39 19.17 4.19
N LEU A 188 -3.62 18.36 4.94
CA LEU A 188 -2.18 18.51 5.06
C LEU A 188 -1.44 18.27 3.74
N ILE A 189 -1.84 17.27 2.97
CA ILE A 189 -1.31 17.01 1.63
C ILE A 189 -1.52 18.24 0.74
N HIS A 190 -2.75 18.76 0.71
CA HIS A 190 -3.05 19.96 -0.07
C HIS A 190 -2.22 21.16 0.36
N GLN A 191 -2.16 21.45 1.66
CA GLN A 191 -1.40 22.57 2.21
C GLN A 191 0.10 22.46 1.93
N LYS A 192 0.65 21.25 1.97
CA LYS A 192 2.10 21.02 1.85
C LYS A 192 2.58 21.00 0.42
N PHE A 193 1.81 20.38 -0.48
CA PHE A 193 2.31 20.02 -1.82
C PHE A 193 1.66 20.83 -2.95
N TYR A 194 0.53 21.49 -2.72
CA TYR A 194 -0.12 22.30 -3.73
C TYR A 194 0.53 23.68 -3.85
N HIS A 195 0.80 24.11 -5.07
CA HIS A 195 1.36 25.42 -5.42
C HIS A 195 0.29 26.28 -6.12
N PRO A 196 -0.48 27.13 -5.40
CA PRO A 196 -1.61 27.87 -5.98
C PRO A 196 -1.23 28.75 -7.17
N GLY A 197 -0.04 29.37 -7.12
CA GLY A 197 0.45 30.26 -8.19
C GLY A 197 0.73 29.54 -9.51
N LYS A 198 0.89 28.21 -9.47
CA LYS A 198 1.15 27.37 -10.65
C LYS A 198 0.01 26.42 -10.96
N GLY A 199 -0.92 26.18 -10.03
CA GLY A 199 -2.01 25.21 -10.15
C GLY A 199 -1.54 23.75 -10.20
N ILE A 200 -0.39 23.43 -9.59
CA ILE A 200 0.23 22.10 -9.64
C ILE A 200 0.53 21.59 -8.23
N TYR A 201 0.67 20.27 -8.11
CA TYR A 201 1.23 19.64 -6.92
C TYR A 201 2.72 19.37 -7.10
N SER A 202 3.50 19.46 -6.02
CA SER A 202 4.92 19.15 -5.95
C SER A 202 5.72 19.72 -7.14
N THR A 203 6.27 18.89 -8.03
CA THR A 203 7.03 19.32 -9.21
C THR A 203 6.13 19.61 -10.42
N GLY A 204 4.87 19.21 -10.41
CA GLY A 204 3.96 19.26 -11.55
C GLY A 204 4.26 18.23 -12.61
N SER A 205 5.03 17.20 -12.29
CA SER A 205 5.28 16.08 -13.18
C SER A 205 4.00 15.21 -13.31
N GLN A 206 4.00 14.32 -14.28
CA GLN A 206 2.90 13.37 -14.46
C GLN A 206 2.65 12.52 -13.22
N LEU A 207 3.68 12.27 -12.41
CA LEU A 207 3.58 11.55 -11.15
C LEU A 207 2.77 12.33 -10.10
N ASP A 208 2.79 13.65 -10.14
CA ASP A 208 2.18 14.54 -9.15
C ASP A 208 0.74 14.94 -9.51
N MET A 209 0.24 14.51 -10.67
CA MET A 209 -1.12 14.74 -11.16
C MET A 209 -2.06 13.60 -10.79
#